data_6f1177b488e538f4fb9d0c452eea685c
#
_entry.id   6f1177b488e538f4fb9d0c452eea685c
#
_cell.length_a   1.000
_cell.length_b   1.000
_cell.length_c   1.000
_cell.angle_alpha   90.00
_cell.angle_beta   90.00
_cell.angle_gamma   90.00
#
_symmetry.space_group_name_H-M   'P 1'
#
loop_
_entity.id
_entity.type
_entity.pdbx_description
1 polymer ?
#
loop_
_entity_poly.entity_id
_entity_poly.type
_entity_poly.pdbx_seq_one_letter_code
_entity_poly.pdbx_strand_id
1 'polypeptide(L)'
;SACLVGSEMCIRDRNIGMRTQSRFVPAGQSTQMIIGVSGESDFHLLSLTQQLYQQYDMKRVFYSAYVPLNDDPELPAIGTAPPLLREHRLYQADWLLRYYKFEANELLNEKNPNFNIFLDPKCNWALNHLEYFPVEVNRASYDVLLRVPGIGYKSAGRIVKARRFGSLGFEDLRKMGVVLKRALYFITCSGKMMYKTKIEEDYITRNLLNTKERLPDSVAGMNYQQLSLFDDVNFTGNQIVTMV
;
A
#
# COMPACT_ATOMS: atom_id res chain seq x y z
N SER A 1 18.45 -15.57 -18.00
CA SER A 1 17.42 -14.60 -18.30
C SER A 1 17.71 -14.01 -19.67
N ALA A 2 16.95 -14.41 -20.65
CA ALA A 2 16.98 -13.75 -21.94
C ALA A 2 16.55 -12.30 -21.71
N CYS A 3 17.51 -11.41 -21.67
CA CYS A 3 17.24 -10.01 -21.90
C CYS A 3 16.53 -9.96 -23.26
N LEU A 4 15.23 -9.70 -23.27
CA LEU A 4 14.49 -9.52 -24.50
C LEU A 4 15.16 -8.34 -25.22
N VAL A 5 16.05 -8.68 -26.17
CA VAL A 5 16.73 -7.71 -27.02
C VAL A 5 15.62 -6.96 -27.74
N GLY A 6 15.42 -5.69 -27.41
CA GLY A 6 14.31 -4.90 -27.90
C GLY A 6 13.18 -4.65 -26.89
N SER A 7 13.30 -5.08 -25.62
CA SER A 7 12.36 -4.63 -24.61
C SER A 7 12.41 -3.10 -24.52
N GLU A 8 11.27 -2.47 -24.32
CA GLU A 8 11.16 -1.00 -24.18
C GLU A 8 12.10 -0.45 -23.11
N MET A 9 12.42 -1.25 -22.10
CA MET A 9 13.35 -0.94 -21.03
C MET A 9 14.80 -0.82 -21.54
N CYS A 10 15.28 -1.75 -22.38
CA CYS A 10 16.62 -1.71 -22.98
C CYS A 10 16.76 -0.56 -23.99
N ILE A 11 15.69 -0.22 -24.70
CA ILE A 11 15.67 0.92 -25.64
C ILE A 11 15.73 2.23 -24.85
N ARG A 12 15.01 2.33 -23.75
CA ARG A 12 15.04 3.48 -22.85
C ARG A 12 16.43 3.73 -22.28
N ASP A 13 17.10 2.71 -21.75
CA ASP A 13 18.42 2.83 -21.15
C ASP A 13 19.47 3.32 -22.16
N ARG A 14 19.38 2.88 -23.40
CA ARG A 14 20.21 3.40 -24.50
C ARG A 14 19.95 4.89 -24.79
N ASN A 15 18.69 5.32 -24.73
CA ASN A 15 18.31 6.70 -25.04
C ASN A 15 18.63 7.69 -23.90
N ILE A 16 18.76 7.23 -22.66
CA ILE A 16 19.20 8.07 -21.52
C ILE A 16 20.63 8.58 -21.72
N GLY A 17 21.49 7.81 -22.37
CA GLY A 17 22.87 8.20 -22.70
C GLY A 17 23.01 9.21 -23.85
N MET A 18 21.98 9.45 -24.65
CA MET A 18 22.00 10.31 -25.81
C MET A 18 21.29 11.65 -25.56
N ARG A 19 22.06 12.71 -25.36
CA ARG A 19 21.56 14.07 -25.03
C ARG A 19 20.66 14.73 -26.06
N THR A 20 20.48 14.17 -27.26
CA THR A 20 19.87 14.85 -28.42
C THR A 20 18.65 14.16 -29.03
N GLN A 21 18.20 13.01 -28.49
CA GLN A 21 17.03 12.31 -29.05
C GLN A 21 15.79 12.56 -28.18
N SER A 22 14.64 12.71 -28.85
CA SER A 22 13.32 12.71 -28.18
C SER A 22 13.19 11.46 -27.32
N ARG A 23 12.71 11.62 -26.08
CA ARG A 23 12.47 10.48 -25.16
C ARG A 23 11.61 9.45 -25.89
N PHE A 24 12.11 8.24 -26.04
CA PHE A 24 11.40 7.13 -26.70
C PHE A 24 10.02 6.90 -26.07
N VAL A 25 9.93 7.00 -24.75
CA VAL A 25 8.68 6.82 -24.00
C VAL A 25 8.43 8.06 -23.12
N PRO A 26 7.88 9.17 -23.66
CA PRO A 26 7.72 10.41 -22.93
C PRO A 26 6.73 10.29 -21.76
N ALA A 27 5.74 9.39 -21.86
CA ALA A 27 4.79 9.09 -20.78
C ALA A 27 5.39 8.25 -19.65
N GLY A 28 6.56 7.63 -19.85
CA GLY A 28 7.21 6.68 -18.95
C GLY A 28 6.69 5.26 -19.12
N GLN A 29 7.18 4.34 -18.29
CA GLN A 29 6.87 2.91 -18.32
C GLN A 29 6.16 2.47 -17.06
N SER A 30 5.33 1.43 -17.17
CA SER A 30 4.73 0.70 -16.07
C SER A 30 4.87 -0.80 -16.30
N THR A 31 4.80 -1.58 -15.25
CA THR A 31 4.80 -3.04 -15.30
C THR A 31 3.73 -3.61 -14.40
N GLN A 32 3.46 -4.91 -14.55
CA GLN A 32 2.50 -5.65 -13.74
C GLN A 32 3.18 -6.90 -13.17
N MET A 33 2.91 -7.20 -11.92
CA MET A 33 3.31 -8.42 -11.24
C MET A 33 2.08 -9.23 -10.88
N ILE A 34 2.09 -10.53 -11.21
CA ILE A 34 1.02 -11.46 -10.83
C ILE A 34 1.41 -12.08 -9.49
N ILE A 35 0.49 -12.02 -8.52
CA ILE A 35 0.71 -12.41 -7.14
C ILE A 35 0.00 -13.71 -6.83
N GLY A 36 0.72 -14.63 -6.14
CA GLY A 36 0.16 -15.91 -5.69
C GLY A 36 0.28 -17.04 -6.69
N VAL A 37 1.10 -16.88 -7.73
CA VAL A 37 1.49 -17.95 -8.67
C VAL A 37 2.66 -18.74 -8.12
N SER A 38 3.68 -18.04 -7.70
CA SER A 38 4.93 -18.55 -7.18
C SER A 38 5.09 -18.23 -5.69
N GLY A 39 6.08 -18.85 -5.06
CA GLY A 39 6.30 -18.74 -3.61
C GLY A 39 6.96 -17.45 -3.13
N GLU A 40 6.95 -16.37 -3.93
CA GLU A 40 7.60 -15.12 -3.53
C GLU A 40 6.95 -14.49 -2.31
N SER A 41 7.81 -13.99 -1.42
CA SER A 41 7.39 -13.20 -0.29
C SER A 41 7.03 -11.76 -0.70
N ASP A 42 6.23 -11.09 0.13
CA ASP A 42 5.90 -9.67 -0.09
C ASP A 42 7.14 -8.79 0.01
N PHE A 43 8.12 -9.18 0.84
CA PHE A 43 9.41 -8.48 0.93
C PHE A 43 10.17 -8.54 -0.38
N HIS A 44 10.21 -9.70 -1.04
CA HIS A 44 10.85 -9.84 -2.35
C HIS A 44 10.17 -8.95 -3.40
N LEU A 45 8.83 -9.02 -3.49
CA LEU A 45 8.04 -8.23 -4.43
C LEU A 45 8.20 -6.72 -4.20
N LEU A 46 8.19 -6.29 -2.94
CA LEU A 46 8.31 -4.88 -2.57
C LEU A 46 9.73 -4.35 -2.82
N SER A 47 10.76 -5.16 -2.54
CA SER A 47 12.16 -4.83 -2.82
C SER A 47 12.42 -4.70 -4.32
N LEU A 48 11.88 -5.62 -5.12
CA LEU A 48 11.94 -5.53 -6.58
C LEU A 48 11.20 -4.27 -7.08
N THR A 49 10.03 -3.98 -6.54
CA THR A 49 9.28 -2.76 -6.88
C THR A 49 10.08 -1.49 -6.59
N GLN A 50 10.73 -1.42 -5.43
CA GLN A 50 11.59 -0.30 -5.07
C GLN A 50 12.77 -0.15 -6.05
N GLN A 51 13.43 -1.25 -6.42
CA GLN A 51 14.50 -1.23 -7.41
C GLN A 51 14.00 -0.74 -8.79
N LEU A 52 12.83 -1.19 -9.23
CA LEU A 52 12.22 -0.75 -10.49
C LEU A 52 11.97 0.77 -10.50
N TYR A 53 11.55 1.35 -9.39
CA TYR A 53 11.39 2.81 -9.27
C TYR A 53 12.73 3.54 -9.24
N GLN A 54 13.71 3.05 -8.48
CA GLN A 54 14.99 3.74 -8.27
C GLN A 54 15.94 3.60 -9.47
N GLN A 55 16.04 2.41 -10.06
CA GLN A 55 17.02 2.14 -11.12
C GLN A 55 16.46 2.40 -12.52
N TYR A 56 15.17 2.10 -12.72
CA TYR A 56 14.55 2.17 -14.05
C TYR A 56 13.55 3.31 -14.20
N ASP A 57 13.38 4.16 -13.18
CA ASP A 57 12.44 5.31 -13.19
C ASP A 57 11.03 4.90 -13.68
N MET A 58 10.59 3.71 -13.27
CA MET A 58 9.26 3.21 -13.61
C MET A 58 8.19 4.11 -13.02
N LYS A 59 7.13 4.37 -13.76
CA LYS A 59 6.02 5.21 -13.28
C LYS A 59 5.15 4.49 -12.27
N ARG A 60 4.90 3.21 -12.51
CA ARG A 60 4.04 2.40 -11.65
C ARG A 60 4.28 0.92 -11.84
N VAL A 61 4.24 0.20 -10.74
CA VAL A 61 4.10 -1.25 -10.69
C VAL A 61 2.65 -1.55 -10.34
N PHE A 62 2.00 -2.39 -11.14
CA PHE A 62 0.67 -2.92 -10.86
C PHE A 62 0.81 -4.30 -10.25
N TYR A 63 -0.08 -4.64 -9.34
CA TYR A 63 -0.19 -5.96 -8.76
C TYR A 63 -1.53 -6.56 -9.17
N SER A 64 -1.55 -7.84 -9.47
CA SER A 64 -2.76 -8.57 -9.83
C SER A 64 -2.76 -9.92 -9.14
N ALA A 65 -3.77 -10.20 -8.35
CA ALA A 65 -3.96 -11.51 -7.77
C ALA A 65 -4.22 -12.53 -8.88
N TYR A 66 -3.52 -13.68 -8.81
CA TYR A 66 -3.71 -14.76 -9.76
C TYR A 66 -5.08 -15.41 -9.58
N VAL A 67 -5.76 -15.61 -10.69
CA VAL A 67 -7.03 -16.37 -10.76
C VAL A 67 -6.77 -17.65 -11.55
N PRO A 68 -6.91 -18.84 -10.96
CA PRO A 68 -6.71 -20.10 -11.67
C PRO A 68 -7.75 -20.30 -12.75
N LEU A 69 -7.30 -20.48 -14.01
CA LEU A 69 -8.15 -20.72 -15.16
C LEU A 69 -7.92 -22.13 -15.75
N ASN A 70 -6.72 -22.66 -15.58
CA ASN A 70 -6.26 -23.91 -16.17
C ASN A 70 -5.93 -24.89 -15.05
N ASP A 71 -6.06 -26.18 -15.34
CA ASP A 71 -5.57 -27.27 -14.49
C ASP A 71 -4.13 -27.58 -14.90
N ASP A 72 -3.19 -26.78 -14.38
CA ASP A 72 -1.75 -26.95 -14.60
C ASP A 72 -1.09 -27.31 -13.26
N PRO A 73 -0.33 -28.43 -13.18
CA PRO A 73 0.29 -28.89 -11.95
C PRO A 73 1.33 -27.91 -11.36
N GLU A 74 1.88 -26.99 -12.16
CA GLU A 74 2.82 -25.95 -11.70
C GLU A 74 2.12 -24.69 -11.18
N LEU A 75 0.80 -24.59 -11.36
CA LEU A 75 -0.02 -23.44 -10.97
C LEU A 75 -0.97 -23.78 -9.82
N PRO A 76 -1.46 -22.78 -9.07
CA PRO A 76 -2.49 -23.02 -8.08
C PRO A 76 -3.74 -23.65 -8.69
N ALA A 77 -4.28 -24.68 -8.03
CA ALA A 77 -5.41 -25.47 -8.52
C ALA A 77 -6.64 -24.60 -8.79
N ILE A 78 -7.47 -25.03 -9.77
CA ILE A 78 -8.76 -24.41 -10.06
C ILE A 78 -9.61 -24.38 -8.78
N GLY A 79 -10.21 -23.21 -8.49
CA GLY A 79 -11.00 -22.99 -7.28
C GLY A 79 -10.21 -22.44 -6.09
N THR A 80 -8.89 -22.31 -6.20
CA THR A 80 -8.10 -21.59 -5.19
C THR A 80 -8.50 -20.11 -5.19
N ALA A 81 -8.87 -19.58 -4.01
CA ALA A 81 -9.27 -18.19 -3.88
C ALA A 81 -8.09 -17.24 -4.18
N PRO A 82 -8.28 -16.23 -5.07
CA PRO A 82 -7.25 -15.24 -5.35
C PRO A 82 -6.81 -14.48 -4.09
N PRO A 83 -5.51 -14.18 -3.92
CA PRO A 83 -4.99 -13.52 -2.72
C PRO A 83 -5.20 -11.99 -2.73
N LEU A 84 -6.44 -11.52 -2.80
CA LEU A 84 -6.78 -10.10 -2.99
C LEU A 84 -6.41 -9.21 -1.82
N LEU A 85 -6.53 -9.71 -0.58
CA LEU A 85 -6.08 -8.95 0.58
C LEU A 85 -4.57 -8.70 0.53
N ARG A 86 -3.80 -9.68 0.05
CA ARG A 86 -2.36 -9.56 -0.17
C ARG A 86 -2.06 -8.52 -1.25
N GLU A 87 -2.77 -8.59 -2.38
CA GLU A 87 -2.70 -7.57 -3.44
C GLU A 87 -2.97 -6.17 -2.88
N HIS A 88 -4.05 -6.03 -2.12
CA HIS A 88 -4.40 -4.75 -1.52
C HIS A 88 -3.32 -4.22 -0.57
N ARG A 89 -2.69 -5.09 0.25
CA ARG A 89 -1.59 -4.68 1.14
C ARG A 89 -0.35 -4.27 0.35
N LEU A 90 -0.03 -4.94 -0.74
CA LEU A 90 1.06 -4.54 -1.63
C LEU A 90 0.81 -3.17 -2.28
N TYR A 91 -0.41 -2.88 -2.74
CA TYR A 91 -0.77 -1.55 -3.21
C TYR A 91 -0.65 -0.47 -2.14
N GLN A 92 -1.02 -0.77 -0.90
CA GLN A 92 -0.82 0.16 0.22
C GLN A 92 0.67 0.40 0.49
N ALA A 93 1.49 -0.65 0.46
CA ALA A 93 2.94 -0.55 0.63
C ALA A 93 3.61 0.21 -0.52
N ASP A 94 3.23 -0.06 -1.77
CA ASP A 94 3.68 0.71 -2.93
C ASP A 94 3.43 2.23 -2.75
N TRP A 95 2.27 2.57 -2.22
CA TRP A 95 1.94 3.95 -1.90
C TRP A 95 2.87 4.56 -0.86
N LEU A 96 3.29 3.77 0.15
CA LEU A 96 4.26 4.19 1.17
C LEU A 96 5.65 4.43 0.57
N LEU A 97 6.11 3.56 -0.34
CA LEU A 97 7.39 3.76 -1.05
C LEU A 97 7.39 5.08 -1.84
N ARG A 98 6.34 5.32 -2.63
CA ARG A 98 6.32 6.44 -3.58
C ARG A 98 6.06 7.81 -2.94
N TYR A 99 5.25 7.88 -1.90
CA TYR A 99 4.76 9.17 -1.38
C TYR A 99 5.13 9.44 0.07
N TYR A 100 5.56 8.43 0.83
CA TYR A 100 5.83 8.56 2.25
C TYR A 100 7.30 8.35 2.61
N LYS A 101 8.14 8.13 1.61
CA LYS A 101 9.58 7.90 1.78
C LYS A 101 9.91 6.71 2.69
N PHE A 102 9.09 5.68 2.63
CA PHE A 102 9.43 4.39 3.23
C PHE A 102 10.33 3.61 2.28
N GLU A 103 11.15 2.75 2.85
CA GLU A 103 11.91 1.75 2.12
C GLU A 103 11.33 0.35 2.38
N ALA A 104 11.56 -0.57 1.44
CA ALA A 104 11.03 -1.93 1.55
C ALA A 104 11.52 -2.65 2.81
N ASN A 105 12.79 -2.46 3.16
CA ASN A 105 13.45 -3.02 4.35
C ASN A 105 12.95 -2.43 5.67
N GLU A 106 12.31 -1.25 5.66
CA GLU A 106 11.65 -0.70 6.84
C GLU A 106 10.30 -1.37 7.10
N LEU A 107 9.59 -1.74 6.03
CA LEU A 107 8.25 -2.31 6.12
C LEU A 107 8.29 -3.81 6.37
N LEU A 108 9.22 -4.52 5.76
CA LEU A 108 9.38 -5.96 5.81
C LEU A 108 10.87 -6.34 5.86
N ASN A 109 11.15 -7.56 6.31
CA ASN A 109 12.50 -8.12 6.36
C ASN A 109 12.47 -9.65 6.17
N GLU A 110 13.64 -10.29 6.12
CA GLU A 110 13.74 -11.75 5.95
C GLU A 110 13.06 -12.55 7.08
N LYS A 111 13.00 -12.01 8.30
CA LYS A 111 12.32 -12.67 9.44
C LYS A 111 10.81 -12.56 9.35
N ASN A 112 10.32 -11.42 8.87
CA ASN A 112 8.90 -11.12 8.69
C ASN A 112 8.66 -10.71 7.23
N PRO A 113 8.68 -11.69 6.30
CA PRO A 113 8.71 -11.39 4.87
C PRO A 113 7.34 -11.06 4.26
N ASN A 114 6.24 -11.27 4.99
CA ASN A 114 4.89 -11.07 4.48
C ASN A 114 4.11 -10.08 5.34
N PHE A 115 3.23 -9.29 4.71
CA PHE A 115 2.36 -8.36 5.40
C PHE A 115 1.31 -9.08 6.25
N ASN A 116 0.99 -8.47 7.38
CA ASN A 116 -0.21 -8.83 8.11
C ASN A 116 -1.44 -8.43 7.29
N ILE A 117 -2.28 -9.41 6.93
CA ILE A 117 -3.48 -9.17 6.12
C ILE A 117 -4.55 -8.33 6.84
N PHE A 118 -4.57 -8.35 8.17
CA PHE A 118 -5.57 -7.65 8.99
C PHE A 118 -5.21 -6.19 9.27
N LEU A 119 -3.92 -5.83 9.22
CA LEU A 119 -3.44 -4.47 9.47
C LEU A 119 -2.92 -3.82 8.20
N ASP A 120 -3.13 -2.52 8.05
CA ASP A 120 -2.45 -1.81 6.97
C ASP A 120 -0.94 -1.73 7.23
N PRO A 121 -0.09 -1.73 6.18
CA PRO A 121 1.36 -1.77 6.32
C PRO A 121 1.93 -0.65 7.20
N LYS A 122 1.34 0.53 7.17
CA LYS A 122 1.77 1.68 7.97
C LYS A 122 1.42 1.51 9.46
N CYS A 123 0.25 0.97 9.76
CA CYS A 123 -0.12 0.65 11.13
C CYS A 123 0.76 -0.48 11.67
N ASN A 124 1.01 -1.52 10.89
CA ASN A 124 1.89 -2.61 11.27
C ASN A 124 3.32 -2.12 11.56
N TRP A 125 3.85 -1.25 10.70
CA TRP A 125 5.15 -0.61 10.96
C TRP A 125 5.16 0.17 12.27
N ALA A 126 4.15 1.00 12.53
CA ALA A 126 4.07 1.83 13.72
C ALA A 126 3.95 1.01 15.01
N LEU A 127 3.26 -0.14 14.98
CA LEU A 127 3.17 -1.06 16.12
C LEU A 127 4.53 -1.72 16.43
N ASN A 128 5.31 -2.04 15.39
CA ASN A 128 6.66 -2.58 15.56
C ASN A 128 7.69 -1.53 15.98
N HIS A 129 7.31 -0.24 16.00
CA HIS A 129 8.20 0.89 16.30
C HIS A 129 7.56 1.87 17.28
N LEU A 130 6.97 1.33 18.36
CA LEU A 130 6.27 2.14 19.38
C LEU A 130 7.21 3.12 20.09
N GLU A 131 8.53 2.91 20.03
CA GLU A 131 9.54 3.81 20.58
C GLU A 131 9.56 5.19 19.93
N TYR A 132 9.03 5.33 18.71
CA TYR A 132 8.89 6.63 18.04
C TYR A 132 7.63 7.39 18.45
N PHE A 133 6.74 6.77 19.20
CA PHE A 133 5.43 7.31 19.54
C PHE A 133 5.24 7.56 21.05
N PRO A 134 4.41 8.54 21.44
CA PRO A 134 3.59 9.41 20.60
C PRO A 134 4.36 10.59 19.99
N VAL A 135 3.92 11.01 18.80
CA VAL A 135 4.48 12.15 18.07
C VAL A 135 3.71 13.44 18.40
N GLU A 136 4.43 14.50 18.81
CA GLU A 136 3.82 15.82 19.02
C GLU A 136 3.59 16.52 17.67
N VAL A 137 2.33 16.66 17.27
CA VAL A 137 1.93 17.16 15.95
C VAL A 137 2.39 18.59 15.69
N ASN A 138 2.39 19.43 16.74
CA ASN A 138 2.76 20.83 16.62
C ASN A 138 4.27 21.06 16.42
N ARG A 139 5.11 20.03 16.66
CA ARG A 139 6.58 20.15 16.60
C ARG A 139 7.22 19.20 15.58
N ALA A 140 6.60 18.06 15.32
CA ALA A 140 7.16 17.01 14.48
C ALA A 140 7.50 17.50 13.06
N SER A 141 8.59 17.00 12.48
CA SER A 141 8.92 17.27 11.08
C SER A 141 7.87 16.68 10.12
N TYR A 142 7.85 17.14 8.88
CA TYR A 142 6.96 16.58 7.86
C TYR A 142 7.16 15.07 7.69
N ASP A 143 8.42 14.62 7.66
CA ASP A 143 8.76 13.22 7.46
C ASP A 143 8.32 12.34 8.66
N VAL A 144 8.43 12.86 9.88
CA VAL A 144 7.91 12.18 11.09
C VAL A 144 6.37 12.09 11.04
N LEU A 145 5.68 13.15 10.63
CA LEU A 145 4.22 13.11 10.45
C LEU A 145 3.79 12.09 9.43
N LEU A 146 4.57 11.89 8.37
CA LEU A 146 4.30 10.85 7.37
C LEU A 146 4.38 9.43 7.94
N ARG A 147 5.11 9.19 9.02
CA ARG A 147 5.22 7.90 9.69
C ARG A 147 3.98 7.56 10.54
N VAL A 148 3.22 8.57 10.96
CA VAL A 148 2.06 8.39 11.84
C VAL A 148 0.88 7.76 11.10
N PRO A 149 0.32 6.62 11.58
CA PRO A 149 -0.91 6.05 11.05
C PRO A 149 -2.06 7.07 11.04
N GLY A 150 -2.86 7.06 9.99
CA GLY A 150 -3.98 8.01 9.85
C GLY A 150 -3.61 9.42 9.37
N ILE A 151 -2.32 9.77 9.27
CA ILE A 151 -1.86 11.03 8.67
C ILE A 151 -1.38 10.75 7.25
N GLY A 152 -2.09 11.30 6.25
CA GLY A 152 -1.73 11.21 4.86
C GLY A 152 -0.76 12.34 4.43
N TYR A 153 -0.09 12.20 3.29
CA TYR A 153 0.85 13.20 2.79
C TYR A 153 0.20 14.59 2.61
N LYS A 154 -1.06 14.64 2.17
CA LYS A 154 -1.82 15.91 2.07
C LYS A 154 -2.10 16.50 3.44
N SER A 155 -2.52 15.67 4.40
CA SER A 155 -2.80 16.10 5.77
C SER A 155 -1.53 16.56 6.49
N ALA A 156 -0.42 15.85 6.35
CA ALA A 156 0.88 16.27 6.88
C ALA A 156 1.32 17.65 6.34
N GLY A 157 1.14 17.89 5.03
CA GLY A 157 1.43 19.18 4.43
C GLY A 157 0.54 20.31 4.96
N ARG A 158 -0.76 20.05 5.19
CA ARG A 158 -1.69 21.01 5.80
C ARG A 158 -1.31 21.31 7.24
N ILE A 159 -0.97 20.31 8.04
CA ILE A 159 -0.53 20.44 9.43
C ILE A 159 0.71 21.35 9.52
N VAL A 160 1.75 21.08 8.72
CA VAL A 160 2.99 21.88 8.72
C VAL A 160 2.74 23.33 8.34
N LYS A 161 1.80 23.60 7.43
CA LYS A 161 1.43 24.96 7.07
C LYS A 161 0.61 25.64 8.16
N ALA A 162 -0.42 24.98 8.68
CA ALA A 162 -1.38 25.55 9.63
C ALA A 162 -0.76 25.86 11.00
N ARG A 163 0.12 25.00 11.52
CA ARG A 163 0.75 25.24 12.83
C ARG A 163 1.65 26.47 12.90
N ARG A 164 1.97 27.10 11.75
CA ARG A 164 2.68 28.38 11.71
C ARG A 164 1.84 29.54 12.22
N PHE A 165 0.53 29.41 12.19
CA PHE A 165 -0.43 30.43 12.60
C PHE A 165 -0.98 30.21 14.02
N GLY A 166 -0.79 29.03 14.58
CA GLY A 166 -1.25 28.69 15.92
C GLY A 166 -1.11 27.22 16.24
N SER A 167 -1.28 26.88 17.51
CA SER A 167 -1.25 25.49 17.98
C SER A 167 -2.51 24.75 17.51
N LEU A 168 -2.32 23.55 16.96
CA LEU A 168 -3.41 22.73 16.43
C LEU A 168 -3.91 21.76 17.50
N GLY A 169 -5.24 21.64 17.58
CA GLY A 169 -5.93 20.63 18.39
C GLY A 169 -6.44 19.46 17.54
N PHE A 170 -7.02 18.45 18.19
CA PHE A 170 -7.54 17.27 17.51
C PHE A 170 -8.68 17.57 16.52
N GLU A 171 -9.52 18.55 16.83
CA GLU A 171 -10.59 18.99 15.92
C GLU A 171 -10.03 19.63 14.64
N ASP A 172 -8.93 20.37 14.74
CA ASP A 172 -8.25 20.95 13.58
C ASP A 172 -7.65 19.85 12.70
N LEU A 173 -7.04 18.84 13.32
CA LEU A 173 -6.52 17.67 12.61
C LEU A 173 -7.62 16.92 11.84
N ARG A 174 -8.80 16.76 12.45
CA ARG A 174 -9.96 16.16 11.80
C ARG A 174 -10.39 16.94 10.55
N LYS A 175 -10.51 18.27 10.67
CA LYS A 175 -10.82 19.15 9.55
C LYS A 175 -9.77 19.12 8.43
N MET A 176 -8.50 18.84 8.78
CA MET A 176 -7.40 18.70 7.82
C MET A 176 -7.37 17.32 7.14
N GLY A 177 -8.28 16.42 7.48
CA GLY A 177 -8.39 15.09 6.87
C GLY A 177 -7.50 14.03 7.51
N VAL A 178 -7.13 14.20 8.77
CA VAL A 178 -6.48 13.15 9.58
C VAL A 178 -7.53 12.13 10.00
N VAL A 179 -7.22 10.85 9.81
CA VAL A 179 -8.06 9.74 10.26
C VAL A 179 -7.80 9.51 11.77
N LEU A 180 -8.47 10.28 12.61
CA LEU A 180 -8.24 10.27 14.07
C LEU A 180 -8.40 8.88 14.70
N LYS A 181 -9.32 8.05 14.21
CA LYS A 181 -9.51 6.66 14.69
C LYS A 181 -8.22 5.84 14.68
N ARG A 182 -7.30 6.12 13.74
CA ARG A 182 -6.00 5.46 13.66
C ARG A 182 -4.91 6.28 14.33
N ALA A 183 -4.93 7.61 14.16
CA ALA A 183 -3.87 8.50 14.61
C ALA A 183 -3.83 8.70 16.13
N LEU A 184 -4.97 8.61 16.82
CA LEU A 184 -5.12 8.99 18.23
C LEU A 184 -4.17 8.23 19.18
N TYR A 185 -3.76 7.01 18.83
CA TYR A 185 -2.82 6.19 19.62
C TYR A 185 -1.37 6.64 19.47
N PHE A 186 -1.07 7.38 18.42
CA PHE A 186 0.29 7.67 17.97
C PHE A 186 0.66 9.15 18.05
N ILE A 187 -0.28 10.03 18.46
CA ILE A 187 -0.06 11.48 18.45
C ILE A 187 -0.44 12.16 19.76
N THR A 188 0.24 13.30 19.98
CA THR A 188 -0.14 14.30 20.98
C THR A 188 -0.38 15.65 20.29
N CYS A 189 -1.23 16.46 20.89
CA CYS A 189 -1.44 17.86 20.56
C CYS A 189 -1.18 18.69 21.82
N SER A 190 -0.17 19.57 21.77
CA SER A 190 0.26 20.39 22.91
C SER A 190 0.55 19.55 24.16
N GLY A 191 1.23 18.41 23.95
CA GLY A 191 1.64 17.49 25.01
C GLY A 191 0.52 16.61 25.59
N LYS A 192 -0.68 16.66 25.02
CA LYS A 192 -1.82 15.87 25.50
C LYS A 192 -2.28 14.86 24.45
N MET A 193 -2.55 13.63 24.86
CA MET A 193 -3.28 12.65 24.05
C MET A 193 -4.78 12.94 24.08
N MET A 194 -5.50 12.54 23.04
CA MET A 194 -6.95 12.72 22.95
C MET A 194 -7.69 11.97 24.07
N TYR A 195 -7.20 10.77 24.38
CA TYR A 195 -7.68 9.94 25.50
C TYR A 195 -6.46 9.40 26.25
N LYS A 196 -6.64 9.07 27.55
CA LYS A 196 -5.64 8.31 28.31
C LYS A 196 -5.60 6.88 27.79
N THR A 197 -4.84 6.65 26.75
CA THR A 197 -4.66 5.33 26.13
C THR A 197 -3.34 4.74 26.56
N LYS A 198 -3.31 3.42 26.78
CA LYS A 198 -2.06 2.70 26.94
C LYS A 198 -1.41 2.53 25.59
N ILE A 199 -0.11 2.86 25.51
CA ILE A 199 0.71 2.64 24.30
C ILE A 199 1.28 1.22 24.43
N GLU A 200 0.41 0.24 24.26
CA GLU A 200 0.72 -1.19 24.28
C GLU A 200 0.24 -1.79 22.97
N GLU A 201 1.06 -2.63 22.34
CA GLU A 201 0.78 -3.23 21.04
C GLU A 201 -0.56 -3.96 21.01
N ASP A 202 -0.82 -4.83 22.01
CA ASP A 202 -2.05 -5.62 22.09
C ASP A 202 -3.30 -4.74 22.23
N TYR A 203 -3.22 -3.67 23.01
CA TYR A 203 -4.33 -2.75 23.21
C TYR A 203 -4.65 -1.99 21.93
N ILE A 204 -3.62 -1.45 21.28
CA ILE A 204 -3.78 -0.68 20.04
C ILE A 204 -4.28 -1.59 18.91
N THR A 205 -3.72 -2.79 18.78
CA THR A 205 -4.09 -3.77 17.75
C THR A 205 -5.56 -4.17 17.88
N ARG A 206 -6.04 -4.52 19.07
CA ARG A 206 -7.45 -4.86 19.31
C ARG A 206 -8.39 -3.72 18.91
N ASN A 207 -8.03 -2.48 19.24
CA ASN A 207 -8.86 -1.33 18.91
C ASN A 207 -8.81 -0.99 17.41
N LEU A 208 -7.68 -1.19 16.75
CA LEU A 208 -7.55 -1.00 15.30
C LEU A 208 -8.33 -2.07 14.52
N LEU A 209 -8.29 -3.33 14.94
CA LEU A 209 -9.04 -4.43 14.32
C LEU A 209 -10.56 -4.32 14.54
N ASN A 210 -11.00 -3.83 15.70
CA ASN A 210 -12.41 -3.56 15.97
C ASN A 210 -12.97 -2.39 15.14
N THR A 211 -12.11 -1.54 14.58
CA THR A 211 -12.52 -0.55 13.60
C THR A 211 -12.70 -1.29 12.28
N LYS A 212 -13.97 -1.62 11.91
CA LYS A 212 -14.29 -2.19 10.60
C LYS A 212 -13.66 -1.31 9.52
N GLU A 213 -12.49 -1.74 9.00
CA GLU A 213 -12.00 -1.22 7.74
C GLU A 213 -13.07 -1.55 6.71
N ARG A 214 -13.59 -0.55 6.01
CA ARG A 214 -14.25 -0.81 4.75
C ARG A 214 -13.17 -1.33 3.82
N LEU A 215 -13.15 -2.65 3.64
CA LEU A 215 -12.43 -3.23 2.53
C LEU A 215 -12.94 -2.54 1.26
N PRO A 216 -12.09 -2.28 0.27
CA PRO A 216 -12.54 -1.81 -1.03
C PRO A 216 -13.69 -2.71 -1.51
N ASP A 217 -14.69 -2.14 -2.15
CA ASP A 217 -15.86 -2.89 -2.65
C ASP A 217 -15.44 -4.04 -3.57
N SER A 218 -14.27 -3.91 -4.20
CA SER A 218 -13.59 -4.97 -4.96
C SER A 218 -13.14 -6.18 -4.13
N VAL A 219 -13.07 -6.08 -2.80
CA VAL A 219 -12.59 -7.14 -1.89
C VAL A 219 -13.66 -7.59 -0.91
N ALA A 220 -14.69 -6.76 -0.67
CA ALA A 220 -15.77 -7.03 0.25
C ALA A 220 -16.84 -7.93 -0.41
N GLY A 221 -16.74 -9.23 -0.16
CA GLY A 221 -17.85 -10.15 -0.46
C GLY A 221 -17.85 -10.82 -1.83
N MET A 222 -16.73 -10.84 -2.52
CA MET A 222 -16.67 -11.47 -3.84
C MET A 222 -16.34 -12.97 -3.76
N ASN A 223 -17.27 -13.78 -4.26
CA ASN A 223 -16.93 -15.07 -4.86
C ASN A 223 -16.37 -14.77 -6.26
N TYR A 224 -15.04 -14.91 -6.41
CA TYR A 224 -14.38 -14.62 -7.68
C TYR A 224 -14.56 -15.78 -8.64
N GLN A 225 -15.39 -15.59 -9.64
CA GLN A 225 -15.24 -16.22 -10.92
C GLN A 225 -14.87 -15.14 -11.92
N GLN A 226 -13.69 -15.22 -12.50
CA GLN A 226 -13.35 -14.42 -13.66
C GLN A 226 -14.22 -14.93 -14.80
N LEU A 227 -15.21 -14.14 -15.18
CA LEU A 227 -16.02 -14.44 -16.35
C LEU A 227 -15.16 -14.19 -17.60
N SER A 228 -14.94 -15.22 -18.39
CA SER A 228 -14.40 -15.07 -19.74
C SER A 228 -15.42 -14.34 -20.61
N LEU A 229 -14.96 -13.49 -21.51
CA LEU A 229 -15.81 -12.86 -22.54
C LEU A 229 -16.53 -13.88 -23.45
N PHE A 230 -16.09 -15.14 -23.38
CA PHE A 230 -16.61 -16.24 -24.22
C PHE A 230 -17.41 -17.26 -23.41
N ASP A 231 -17.59 -17.07 -22.11
CA ASP A 231 -18.46 -17.89 -21.31
C ASP A 231 -19.90 -17.47 -21.59
N ASP A 232 -20.67 -18.38 -22.17
CA ASP A 232 -22.15 -18.27 -22.30
C ASP A 232 -22.81 -18.37 -20.93
N VAL A 233 -22.56 -17.37 -20.08
CA VAL A 233 -23.12 -17.27 -18.73
C VAL A 233 -24.51 -16.69 -18.88
N ASN A 234 -25.53 -17.52 -18.71
CA ASN A 234 -26.86 -17.05 -18.45
C ASN A 234 -26.88 -16.27 -17.14
N PHE A 235 -26.84 -14.95 -17.22
CA PHE A 235 -27.00 -14.05 -16.08
C PHE A 235 -28.43 -14.22 -15.53
N THR A 236 -28.61 -15.19 -14.65
CA THR A 236 -29.82 -15.23 -13.82
C THR A 236 -29.75 -14.10 -12.81
N GLY A 237 -30.87 -13.37 -12.62
CA GLY A 237 -30.93 -12.11 -11.86
C GLY A 237 -30.33 -12.14 -10.43
N ASN A 238 -30.07 -13.31 -9.86
CA ASN A 238 -29.42 -13.47 -8.55
C ASN A 238 -27.88 -13.31 -8.57
N GLN A 239 -27.25 -13.35 -9.77
CA GLN A 239 -25.79 -13.13 -9.86
C GLN A 239 -25.44 -11.65 -10.07
N ILE A 240 -26.38 -10.82 -10.49
CA ILE A 240 -26.16 -9.38 -10.70
C ILE A 240 -26.08 -8.62 -9.35
N VAL A 241 -26.71 -9.14 -8.29
CA VAL A 241 -26.73 -8.48 -6.97
C VAL A 241 -25.37 -8.56 -6.25
N THR A 242 -24.48 -9.43 -6.69
CA THR A 242 -23.11 -9.57 -6.12
C THR A 242 -22.05 -8.74 -6.85
N MET A 243 -22.42 -8.00 -7.91
CA MET A 243 -21.49 -7.18 -8.70
C MET A 243 -21.70 -5.65 -8.59
N VAL A 244 -22.47 -5.19 -7.60
CA VAL A 244 -22.65 -3.75 -7.33
C VAL A 244 -22.04 -3.36 -5.99
#